data_28d0dca45aa9a43ed62b1210306aa05a
#
_entry.id   28d0dca45aa9a43ed62b1210306aa05a
#
_cell.length_a   1.000
_cell.length_b   1.000
_cell.length_c   1.000
_cell.angle_alpha   90.00
_cell.angle_beta   90.00
_cell.angle_gamma   90.00
#
_symmetry.space_group_name_H-M   'P 1'
#
loop_
_entity.id
_entity.type
_entity.pdbx_description
1 polymer ?
#
loop_
_entity_poly.entity_id
_entity_poly.type
_entity_poly.pdbx_seq_one_letter_code
_entity_poly.pdbx_strand_id
1 'polypeptide(L)'
;MLPDVETLSKARVVSVSDERVEMVAGTDATHEMQTLSALVLDGPERGETVTFVNDFTQLDEGDVFYLKHLESPLDGTEFYSVADPYRLPVLIVLAVVFLVLLFMFGGVQGVRGLVSLIGSLVLIFYLLLPGIIAGYPPVLVAVGVSSLIIIAGSYVTHGFNRTTT
;
A
#
# COMPACT_ATOMS: atom_id res chain seq x y z
N MET A 1 6.77 -28.04 -9.43
CA MET A 1 6.42 -27.48 -8.11
C MET A 1 5.21 -26.60 -8.38
N LEU A 2 4.04 -26.99 -7.96
CA LEU A 2 2.83 -26.15 -8.10
C LEU A 2 3.02 -24.96 -7.15
N PRO A 3 2.74 -23.72 -7.57
CA PRO A 3 2.83 -22.57 -6.69
C PRO A 3 1.76 -22.69 -5.60
N ASP A 4 2.10 -22.29 -4.37
CA ASP A 4 1.15 -22.19 -3.29
C ASP A 4 0.01 -21.23 -3.72
N VAL A 5 -1.22 -21.63 -3.45
CA VAL A 5 -2.37 -20.75 -3.73
C VAL A 5 -2.45 -19.72 -2.62
N GLU A 6 -2.07 -18.49 -2.96
CA GLU A 6 -2.15 -17.35 -2.06
C GLU A 6 -3.44 -16.57 -2.34
N THR A 7 -4.29 -16.41 -1.34
CA THR A 7 -5.47 -15.56 -1.40
C THR A 7 -5.40 -14.47 -0.34
N LEU A 8 -5.80 -13.26 -0.74
CA LEU A 8 -5.90 -12.10 0.13
C LEU A 8 -7.38 -11.74 0.28
N SER A 9 -7.85 -11.75 1.52
CA SER A 9 -9.24 -11.41 1.89
C SER A 9 -9.23 -10.34 2.97
N LYS A 10 -10.29 -9.53 3.05
CA LYS A 10 -10.47 -8.64 4.20
C LYS A 10 -11.07 -9.42 5.34
N ALA A 11 -10.55 -9.21 6.54
CA ALA A 11 -11.07 -9.79 7.75
C ALA A 11 -11.19 -8.74 8.85
N ARG A 12 -12.05 -9.02 9.84
CA ARG A 12 -12.23 -8.19 11.02
C ARG A 12 -11.94 -9.01 12.27
N VAL A 13 -11.16 -8.45 13.17
CA VAL A 13 -10.90 -9.04 14.48
C VAL A 13 -12.21 -9.11 15.28
N VAL A 14 -12.61 -10.30 15.67
CA VAL A 14 -13.78 -10.57 16.51
C VAL A 14 -13.38 -10.63 17.97
N SER A 15 -12.26 -11.28 18.26
CA SER A 15 -11.71 -11.35 19.61
C SER A 15 -10.20 -11.53 19.57
N VAL A 16 -9.55 -10.95 20.56
CA VAL A 16 -8.13 -11.13 20.85
C VAL A 16 -8.03 -12.03 22.09
N SER A 17 -7.40 -13.17 21.94
CA SER A 17 -7.14 -14.08 23.04
C SER A 17 -5.64 -14.32 23.14
N ASP A 18 -5.15 -14.42 24.35
CA ASP A 18 -3.77 -14.78 24.66
C ASP A 18 -2.70 -13.84 24.04
N GLU A 19 -2.51 -12.71 24.70
CA GLU A 19 -1.38 -11.81 24.40
C GLU A 19 -0.15 -12.26 25.18
N ARG A 20 0.92 -12.57 24.46
CA ARG A 20 2.19 -12.99 25.03
C ARG A 20 3.34 -12.18 24.48
N VAL A 21 4.29 -11.89 25.35
CA VAL A 21 5.57 -11.31 24.96
C VAL A 21 6.60 -12.44 25.01
N GLU A 22 7.12 -12.83 23.87
CA GLU A 22 8.18 -13.84 23.79
C GLU A 22 9.52 -13.18 23.45
N MET A 23 10.60 -13.67 24.05
CA MET A 23 11.95 -13.26 23.67
C MET A 23 12.37 -13.98 22.40
N VAL A 24 12.85 -13.24 21.43
CA VAL A 24 13.42 -13.82 20.21
C VAL A 24 14.71 -14.54 20.57
N ALA A 25 14.75 -15.86 20.35
CA ALA A 25 15.90 -16.69 20.71
C ALA A 25 17.21 -16.15 20.12
N GLY A 26 18.18 -15.86 20.98
CA GLY A 26 19.49 -15.35 20.58
C GLY A 26 19.60 -13.83 20.44
N THR A 27 18.57 -13.09 20.84
CA THR A 27 18.57 -11.61 20.87
C THR A 27 17.92 -11.10 22.16
N ASP A 28 18.18 -9.82 22.52
CA ASP A 28 17.48 -9.15 23.63
C ASP A 28 16.15 -8.51 23.17
N ALA A 29 15.70 -8.80 21.94
CA ALA A 29 14.46 -8.29 21.40
C ALA A 29 13.25 -9.12 21.87
N THR A 30 12.20 -8.44 22.26
CA THR A 30 10.90 -9.05 22.59
C THR A 30 9.96 -8.97 21.40
N HIS A 31 9.19 -10.03 21.20
CA HIS A 31 8.16 -10.14 20.16
C HIS A 31 6.81 -10.33 20.84
N GLU A 32 5.84 -9.53 20.45
CA GLU A 32 4.47 -9.63 20.95
C GLU A 32 3.66 -10.52 20.04
N MET A 33 3.06 -11.56 20.61
CA MET A 33 2.22 -12.52 19.89
C MET A 33 0.79 -12.41 20.40
N GLN A 34 -0.16 -12.40 19.48
CA GLN A 34 -1.59 -12.40 19.78
C GLN A 34 -2.27 -13.59 19.10
N THR A 35 -3.18 -14.26 19.78
CA THR A 35 -4.08 -15.20 19.13
C THR A 35 -5.35 -14.46 18.75
N LEU A 36 -5.59 -14.34 17.44
CA LEU A 36 -6.70 -13.61 16.86
C LEU A 36 -7.78 -14.55 16.35
N SER A 37 -9.04 -14.25 16.66
CA SER A 37 -10.19 -14.82 15.95
C SER A 37 -10.76 -13.73 15.06
N ALA A 38 -10.80 -13.97 13.75
CA ALA A 38 -11.20 -13.00 12.76
C ALA A 38 -12.31 -13.51 11.85
N LEU A 39 -13.30 -12.67 11.58
CA LEU A 39 -14.37 -12.92 10.63
C LEU A 39 -13.94 -12.46 9.24
N VAL A 40 -13.96 -13.35 8.27
CA VAL A 40 -13.66 -13.05 6.87
C VAL A 40 -14.81 -12.27 6.24
N LEU A 41 -14.52 -11.08 5.67
CA LEU A 41 -15.53 -10.17 5.13
C LEU A 41 -15.73 -10.30 3.63
N ASP A 42 -14.72 -10.75 2.89
CA ASP A 42 -14.78 -10.93 1.44
C ASP A 42 -13.97 -12.17 1.01
N GLY A 43 -14.04 -12.51 -0.28
CA GLY A 43 -13.31 -13.66 -0.83
C GLY A 43 -14.08 -14.98 -0.71
N PRO A 44 -13.41 -16.11 -1.01
CA PRO A 44 -14.03 -17.44 -1.03
C PRO A 44 -14.58 -17.89 0.34
N GLU A 45 -13.91 -17.51 1.41
CA GLU A 45 -14.20 -17.90 2.81
C GLU A 45 -15.09 -16.88 3.54
N ARG A 46 -15.79 -16.02 2.79
CA ARG A 46 -16.63 -14.97 3.38
C ARG A 46 -17.65 -15.52 4.37
N GLY A 47 -17.62 -14.98 5.59
CA GLY A 47 -18.52 -15.35 6.69
C GLY A 47 -17.95 -16.44 7.60
N GLU A 48 -16.79 -16.97 7.31
CA GLU A 48 -16.07 -17.89 8.19
C GLU A 48 -15.29 -17.14 9.27
N THR A 49 -15.15 -17.76 10.42
CA THR A 49 -14.31 -17.25 11.51
C THR A 49 -13.07 -18.12 11.60
N VAL A 50 -11.93 -17.53 11.40
CA VAL A 50 -10.63 -18.20 11.46
C VAL A 50 -9.87 -17.76 12.71
N THR A 51 -9.15 -18.69 13.34
CA THR A 51 -8.31 -18.41 14.51
C THR A 51 -6.88 -18.76 14.19
N PHE A 52 -5.98 -17.82 14.39
CA PHE A 52 -4.56 -17.98 14.10
C PHE A 52 -3.70 -17.12 15.04
N VAL A 53 -2.41 -17.41 15.07
CA VAL A 53 -1.43 -16.63 15.84
C VAL A 53 -0.89 -15.52 14.97
N ASN A 54 -0.96 -14.29 15.47
CA ASN A 54 -0.44 -13.09 14.83
C ASN A 54 0.82 -12.62 15.57
N ASP A 55 1.86 -12.43 14.81
CA ASP A 55 3.18 -11.98 15.25
C ASP A 55 3.67 -10.74 14.48
N PHE A 56 2.83 -10.18 13.63
CA PHE A 56 3.24 -9.09 12.72
C PHE A 56 2.98 -7.70 13.28
N THR A 57 1.77 -7.45 13.79
CA THR A 57 1.38 -6.14 14.36
C THR A 57 0.25 -6.33 15.35
N GLN A 58 0.21 -5.53 16.40
CA GLN A 58 -0.90 -5.55 17.32
C GLN A 58 -2.18 -5.06 16.63
N LEU A 59 -3.26 -5.83 16.83
CA LEU A 59 -4.60 -5.52 16.35
C LEU A 59 -5.56 -5.61 17.53
N ASP A 60 -6.50 -4.66 17.55
CA ASP A 60 -7.57 -4.59 18.55
C ASP A 60 -8.88 -5.21 18.02
N GLU A 61 -9.80 -5.54 18.93
CA GLU A 61 -11.13 -6.00 18.56
C GLU A 61 -11.85 -4.96 17.70
N GLY A 62 -12.37 -5.41 16.56
CA GLY A 62 -13.04 -4.57 15.58
C GLY A 62 -12.15 -4.05 14.45
N ASP A 63 -10.83 -4.18 14.59
CA ASP A 63 -9.90 -3.78 13.54
C ASP A 63 -10.09 -4.59 12.27
N VAL A 64 -9.96 -3.92 11.13
CA VAL A 64 -10.01 -4.53 9.81
C VAL A 64 -8.60 -4.64 9.25
N PHE A 65 -8.31 -5.80 8.69
CA PHE A 65 -7.00 -6.09 8.10
C PHE A 65 -7.14 -6.97 6.86
N TYR A 66 -6.04 -7.12 6.12
CA TYR A 66 -5.95 -8.09 5.04
C TYR A 66 -5.42 -9.41 5.60
N LEU A 67 -6.26 -10.44 5.51
CA LEU A 67 -5.92 -11.81 5.85
C LEU A 67 -5.26 -12.47 4.64
N LYS A 68 -4.11 -13.03 4.85
CA LYS A 68 -3.41 -13.87 3.89
C LYS A 68 -3.70 -15.31 4.22
N HIS A 69 -4.28 -16.03 3.27
CA HIS A 69 -4.48 -17.46 3.34
C HIS A 69 -3.54 -18.14 2.34
N LEU A 70 -2.77 -19.09 2.83
CA LEU A 70 -1.86 -19.93 2.06
C LEU A 70 -2.31 -21.37 2.20
N GLU A 71 -2.64 -22.01 1.10
CA GLU A 71 -2.92 -23.44 1.03
C GLU A 71 -1.71 -24.16 0.40
N SER A 72 -1.13 -25.08 1.15
CA SER A 72 -0.05 -25.95 0.64
C SER A 72 -0.63 -27.03 -0.27
N PRO A 73 -0.25 -27.07 -1.56
CA PRO A 73 -0.76 -28.07 -2.51
C PRO A 73 -0.22 -29.49 -2.24
N LEU A 74 0.72 -29.65 -1.31
CA LEU A 74 1.35 -30.93 -1.01
C LEU A 74 0.59 -31.75 0.05
N ASP A 75 0.08 -31.07 1.07
CA ASP A 75 -0.53 -31.68 2.26
C ASP A 75 -1.88 -31.07 2.65
N GLY A 76 -2.35 -30.06 1.92
CA GLY A 76 -3.60 -29.36 2.22
C GLY A 76 -3.54 -28.57 3.51
N THR A 77 -2.34 -28.25 4.03
CA THR A 77 -2.21 -27.46 5.24
C THR A 77 -2.53 -26.01 4.94
N GLU A 78 -3.43 -25.42 5.72
CA GLU A 78 -3.85 -24.03 5.61
C GLU A 78 -3.10 -23.17 6.63
N PHE A 79 -2.58 -22.05 6.17
CA PHE A 79 -1.90 -21.05 7.01
C PHE A 79 -2.58 -19.71 6.86
N TYR A 80 -2.97 -19.13 7.99
CA TYR A 80 -3.53 -17.80 8.07
C TYR A 80 -2.55 -16.85 8.73
N SER A 81 -2.40 -15.66 8.16
CA SER A 81 -1.55 -14.60 8.72
C SER A 81 -2.07 -13.22 8.38
N VAL A 82 -1.71 -12.23 9.19
CA VAL A 82 -1.97 -10.83 8.89
C VAL A 82 -1.02 -10.36 7.78
N ALA A 83 -1.57 -9.92 6.64
CA ALA A 83 -0.78 -9.34 5.57
C ALA A 83 -0.51 -7.84 5.83
N ASP A 84 -1.59 -7.08 6.09
CA ASP A 84 -1.49 -5.62 6.31
C ASP A 84 -2.73 -5.10 7.05
N PRO A 85 -2.61 -4.15 7.97
CA PRO A 85 -3.75 -3.43 8.54
C PRO A 85 -4.51 -2.63 7.47
N TYR A 86 -5.84 -2.61 7.53
CA TYR A 86 -6.65 -1.86 6.58
C TYR A 86 -6.64 -0.35 6.88
N ARG A 87 -5.69 0.36 6.27
CA ARG A 87 -5.43 1.79 6.53
C ARG A 87 -6.14 2.73 5.55
N LEU A 88 -6.93 2.21 4.60
CA LEU A 88 -7.54 3.02 3.54
C LEU A 88 -8.38 4.20 4.07
N PRO A 89 -9.23 4.06 5.13
CA PRO A 89 -10.00 5.20 5.64
C PRO A 89 -9.10 6.32 6.17
N VAL A 90 -8.03 5.97 6.90
CA VAL A 90 -7.07 6.95 7.45
C VAL A 90 -6.33 7.66 6.32
N LEU A 91 -5.91 6.93 5.28
CA LEU A 91 -5.26 7.51 4.11
C LEU A 91 -6.18 8.46 3.35
N ILE A 92 -7.48 8.13 3.21
CA ILE A 92 -8.46 9.02 2.57
C ILE A 92 -8.63 10.31 3.39
N VAL A 93 -8.78 10.21 4.72
CA VAL A 93 -8.89 11.39 5.58
C VAL A 93 -7.64 12.25 5.46
N LEU A 94 -6.45 11.65 5.51
CA LEU A 94 -5.19 12.36 5.36
C LEU A 94 -5.08 13.05 4.00
N ALA A 95 -5.48 12.37 2.92
CA ALA A 95 -5.50 12.94 1.58
C ALA A 95 -6.47 14.13 1.47
N VAL A 96 -7.66 14.03 2.07
CA VAL A 96 -8.64 15.14 2.10
C VAL A 96 -8.08 16.33 2.88
N VAL A 97 -7.51 16.10 4.06
CA VAL A 97 -6.87 17.16 4.86
C VAL A 97 -5.75 17.81 4.07
N PHE A 98 -4.90 17.03 3.42
CA PHE A 98 -3.83 17.54 2.56
C PHE A 98 -4.38 18.43 1.44
N LEU A 99 -5.42 17.99 0.73
CA LEU A 99 -6.04 18.78 -0.33
C LEU A 99 -6.64 20.09 0.20
N VAL A 100 -7.32 20.07 1.35
CA VAL A 100 -7.87 21.27 1.97
C VAL A 100 -6.76 22.28 2.31
N LEU A 101 -5.67 21.82 2.92
CA LEU A 101 -4.52 22.67 3.24
C LEU A 101 -3.86 23.22 1.96
N LEU A 102 -3.74 22.39 0.93
CA LEU A 102 -3.18 22.80 -0.37
C LEU A 102 -4.03 23.91 -1.01
N PHE A 103 -5.37 23.80 -0.95
CA PHE A 103 -6.26 24.84 -1.45
C PHE A 103 -6.22 26.11 -0.58
N MET A 104 -6.20 25.97 0.75
CA MET A 104 -6.16 27.12 1.66
C MET A 104 -4.90 27.95 1.53
N PHE A 105 -3.73 27.29 1.48
CA PHE A 105 -2.44 27.98 1.46
C PHE A 105 -1.87 28.16 0.05
N GLY A 106 -2.10 27.20 -0.85
CA GLY A 106 -1.56 27.22 -2.21
C GLY A 106 -2.44 27.91 -3.23
N GLY A 107 -3.75 28.03 -2.98
CA GLY A 107 -4.71 28.60 -3.93
C GLY A 107 -4.57 27.99 -5.32
N VAL A 108 -4.64 28.83 -6.37
CA VAL A 108 -4.50 28.40 -7.78
C VAL A 108 -3.12 27.81 -8.05
N GLN A 109 -2.08 28.31 -7.38
CA GLN A 109 -0.71 27.79 -7.55
C GLN A 109 -0.58 26.37 -6.99
N GLY A 110 -1.24 26.07 -5.84
CA GLY A 110 -1.30 24.74 -5.29
C GLY A 110 -1.98 23.75 -6.24
N VAL A 111 -3.09 24.15 -6.88
CA VAL A 111 -3.78 23.31 -7.87
C VAL A 111 -2.88 23.01 -9.08
N ARG A 112 -2.17 24.01 -9.60
CA ARG A 112 -1.21 23.81 -10.72
C ARG A 112 -0.11 22.82 -10.32
N GLY A 113 0.42 22.95 -9.08
CA GLY A 113 1.40 22.01 -8.55
C GLY A 113 0.85 20.59 -8.47
N LEU A 114 -0.40 20.41 -8.00
CA LEU A 114 -1.06 19.12 -7.94
C LEU A 114 -1.26 18.49 -9.33
N VAL A 115 -1.69 19.29 -10.32
CA VAL A 115 -1.83 18.85 -11.71
C VAL A 115 -0.47 18.41 -12.29
N SER A 116 0.60 19.17 -12.01
CA SER A 116 1.95 18.81 -12.40
C SER A 116 2.41 17.49 -11.75
N LEU A 117 2.11 17.30 -10.47
CA LEU A 117 2.42 16.05 -9.74
C LEU A 117 1.69 14.85 -10.36
N ILE A 118 0.39 14.95 -10.59
CA ILE A 118 -0.40 13.89 -11.23
C ILE A 118 0.14 13.61 -12.63
N GLY A 119 0.42 14.65 -13.41
CA GLY A 119 1.01 14.53 -14.74
C GLY A 119 2.35 13.80 -14.73
N SER A 120 3.22 14.09 -13.77
CA SER A 120 4.50 13.38 -13.63
C SER A 120 4.32 11.90 -13.29
N LEU A 121 3.36 11.55 -12.42
CA LEU A 121 3.03 10.16 -12.12
C LEU A 121 2.53 9.42 -13.36
N VAL A 122 1.66 10.04 -14.13
CA VAL A 122 1.18 9.47 -15.41
C VAL A 122 2.34 9.18 -16.34
N LEU A 123 3.28 10.13 -16.51
CA LEU A 123 4.47 9.93 -17.35
C LEU A 123 5.37 8.78 -16.83
N ILE A 124 5.51 8.65 -15.53
CA ILE A 124 6.25 7.54 -14.92
C ILE A 124 5.59 6.20 -15.24
N PHE A 125 4.27 6.08 -15.01
CA PHE A 125 3.56 4.81 -15.22
C PHE A 125 3.39 4.44 -16.70
N TYR A 126 3.22 5.42 -17.60
CA TYR A 126 2.94 5.16 -19.02
C TYR A 126 4.18 5.21 -19.93
N LEU A 127 5.26 5.86 -19.50
CA LEU A 127 6.49 5.97 -20.31
C LEU A 127 7.68 5.29 -19.63
N LEU A 128 7.97 5.62 -18.37
CA LEU A 128 9.17 5.10 -17.70
C LEU A 128 9.05 3.61 -17.42
N LEU A 129 7.99 3.16 -16.77
CA LEU A 129 7.79 1.75 -16.46
C LEU A 129 7.74 0.87 -17.71
N PRO A 130 6.87 1.13 -18.71
CA PRO A 130 6.83 0.33 -19.91
C PRO A 130 8.12 0.39 -20.72
N GLY A 131 8.80 1.53 -20.74
CA GLY A 131 10.09 1.68 -21.41
C GLY A 131 11.15 0.74 -20.82
N ILE A 132 11.25 0.65 -19.50
CA ILE A 132 12.17 -0.28 -18.83
C ILE A 132 11.78 -1.73 -19.06
N ILE A 133 10.48 -2.07 -18.96
CA ILE A 133 9.97 -3.44 -19.15
C ILE A 133 10.18 -3.89 -20.61
N ALA A 134 10.10 -2.99 -21.58
CA ALA A 134 10.37 -3.27 -22.99
C ALA A 134 11.88 -3.50 -23.30
N GLY A 135 12.76 -3.38 -22.30
CA GLY A 135 14.18 -3.67 -22.44
C GLY A 135 15.03 -2.48 -22.92
N TYR A 136 14.48 -1.27 -22.97
CA TYR A 136 15.29 -0.08 -23.24
C TYR A 136 16.27 0.20 -22.09
N PRO A 137 17.46 0.80 -22.37
CA PRO A 137 18.43 1.14 -21.33
C PRO A 137 17.79 2.04 -20.26
N PRO A 138 17.72 1.61 -18.98
CA PRO A 138 16.99 2.31 -17.92
C PRO A 138 17.43 3.77 -17.75
N VAL A 139 18.74 4.03 -17.90
CA VAL A 139 19.31 5.38 -17.78
C VAL A 139 18.77 6.33 -18.87
N LEU A 140 18.70 5.87 -20.12
CA LEU A 140 18.19 6.70 -21.23
C LEU A 140 16.70 6.98 -21.05
N VAL A 141 15.91 5.96 -20.68
CA VAL A 141 14.48 6.14 -20.41
C VAL A 141 14.26 7.09 -19.25
N ALA A 142 15.01 6.93 -18.15
CA ALA A 142 14.88 7.79 -16.97
C ALA A 142 15.25 9.24 -17.29
N VAL A 143 16.34 9.49 -18.00
CA VAL A 143 16.78 10.85 -18.40
C VAL A 143 15.74 11.49 -19.33
N GLY A 144 15.25 10.74 -20.33
CA GLY A 144 14.25 11.24 -21.28
C GLY A 144 12.93 11.60 -20.59
N VAL A 145 12.40 10.71 -19.76
CA VAL A 145 11.13 10.95 -19.02
C VAL A 145 11.31 12.07 -17.99
N SER A 146 12.43 12.12 -17.25
CA SER A 146 12.68 13.21 -16.29
C SER A 146 12.77 14.58 -16.99
N SER A 147 13.42 14.64 -18.13
CA SER A 147 13.48 15.88 -18.94
C SER A 147 12.08 16.31 -19.37
N LEU A 148 11.24 15.38 -19.81
CA LEU A 148 9.85 15.65 -20.19
C LEU A 148 9.03 16.15 -18.99
N ILE A 149 9.20 15.53 -17.81
CA ILE A 149 8.53 15.93 -16.57
C ILE A 149 8.92 17.35 -16.17
N ILE A 150 10.22 17.70 -16.23
CA ILE A 150 10.72 19.04 -15.89
C ILE A 150 10.13 20.08 -16.83
N ILE A 151 10.15 19.82 -18.12
CA ILE A 151 9.60 20.74 -19.13
C ILE A 151 8.09 20.91 -18.93
N ALA A 152 7.33 19.81 -18.90
CA ALA A 152 5.88 19.85 -18.72
C ALA A 152 5.49 20.51 -17.39
N GLY A 153 6.18 20.15 -16.29
CA GLY A 153 5.95 20.72 -14.96
C GLY A 153 6.23 22.21 -14.90
N SER A 154 7.30 22.68 -15.56
CA SER A 154 7.61 24.10 -15.65
C SER A 154 6.50 24.89 -16.35
N TYR A 155 5.99 24.39 -17.48
CA TYR A 155 4.88 25.03 -18.19
C TYR A 155 3.56 25.02 -17.40
N VAL A 156 3.26 23.95 -16.70
CA VAL A 156 2.02 23.86 -15.89
C VAL A 156 2.10 24.80 -14.69
N THR A 157 3.24 24.89 -14.00
CA THR A 157 3.39 25.70 -12.78
C THR A 157 3.53 27.18 -13.06
N HIS A 158 4.31 27.57 -14.07
CA HIS A 158 4.59 28.98 -14.39
C HIS A 158 3.68 29.55 -15.49
N GLY A 159 2.98 28.69 -16.24
CA GLY A 159 2.16 29.09 -17.40
C GLY A 159 3.00 29.45 -18.64
N PHE A 160 2.31 29.62 -19.75
CA PHE A 160 2.92 30.10 -21.01
C PHE A 160 3.17 31.61 -20.93
N ASN A 161 4.18 32.03 -20.19
CA ASN A 161 4.56 33.42 -20.11
C ASN A 161 5.95 33.61 -20.74
N ARG A 162 6.25 34.82 -21.33
CA ARG A 162 7.49 35.12 -22.02
C ARG A 162 8.76 34.95 -21.17
N THR A 163 8.63 34.80 -19.86
CA THR A 163 9.72 34.54 -18.92
C THR A 163 10.07 33.05 -18.78
N THR A 164 9.36 32.14 -19.43
CA THR A 164 9.58 30.69 -19.32
C THR A 164 10.27 30.10 -20.56
N THR A 165 10.55 30.94 -21.56
CA THR A 165 11.37 30.65 -22.73
C THR A 165 12.70 31.39 -22.58
#